data_22bcd2a710f4ca76d77e9d95907ca0c2
#
_entry.id   22bcd2a710f4ca76d77e9d95907ca0c2
#
_cell.length_a   1.000
_cell.length_b   1.000
_cell.length_c   1.000
_cell.angle_alpha   90.00
_cell.angle_beta   90.00
_cell.angle_gamma   90.00
#
_symmetry.space_group_name_H-M   'P 1'
#
loop_
_entity.id
_entity.type
_entity.pdbx_description
1 polymer ?
#
loop_
_entity_poly.entity_id
_entity_poly.type
_entity_poly.pdbx_seq_one_letter_code
_entity_poly.pdbx_strand_id
1 'polypeptide(L)'
;LSLNDNKKILNELNILFYKNILQIEKKEIQKIINKYNIIEEYSVQKIYPSTINIKIKPTKFLARLSGSDQLVGANGKLIEDIKNSEVLPHIFGEFNSKEFLNFKKNIEQSKFTFIKFKTLYFFRSNRWDILTHEDVLIKLPRNDISASLNLAYKIISSDDFKDKNFIDLRIKNQLIIK
;
A
#
# COMPACT_ATOMS: atom_id res chain seq x y z
N LEU A 1 -8.68 11.19 -6.63
CA LEU A 1 -8.60 12.36 -5.74
C LEU A 1 -10.01 12.85 -5.44
N SER A 2 -10.28 13.16 -4.17
CA SER A 2 -11.53 13.83 -3.82
C SER A 2 -11.58 15.25 -4.43
N LEU A 3 -12.78 15.79 -4.57
CA LEU A 3 -12.97 17.19 -5.05
C LEU A 3 -12.24 18.19 -4.14
N ASN A 4 -12.17 17.86 -2.84
CA ASN A 4 -11.52 18.70 -1.82
C ASN A 4 -9.98 18.66 -1.95
N ASP A 5 -9.41 17.46 -2.21
CA ASP A 5 -7.97 17.32 -2.42
C ASP A 5 -7.51 18.05 -3.68
N ASN A 6 -8.29 17.94 -4.77
CA ASN A 6 -8.02 18.69 -6.00
C ASN A 6 -8.01 20.19 -5.75
N LYS A 7 -8.98 20.73 -5.00
CA LYS A 7 -9.03 22.16 -4.66
C LYS A 7 -7.83 22.59 -3.82
N LYS A 8 -7.43 21.80 -2.81
CA LYS A 8 -6.26 22.10 -1.98
C LYS A 8 -4.97 22.15 -2.81
N ILE A 9 -4.75 21.14 -3.65
CA ILE A 9 -3.57 21.07 -4.53
C ILE A 9 -3.55 22.25 -5.50
N LEU A 10 -4.68 22.56 -6.14
CA LEU A 10 -4.79 23.69 -7.05
C LEU A 10 -4.52 25.02 -6.36
N ASN A 11 -5.04 25.23 -5.15
CA ASN A 11 -4.81 26.46 -4.39
C ASN A 11 -3.32 26.65 -4.04
N GLU A 12 -2.61 25.57 -3.66
CA GLU A 12 -1.17 25.67 -3.42
C GLU A 12 -0.37 25.89 -4.72
N LEU A 13 -0.82 25.33 -5.83
CA LEU A 13 -0.18 25.54 -7.15
C LEU A 13 -0.48 26.93 -7.73
N ASN A 14 -1.56 27.61 -7.31
CA ASN A 14 -1.92 28.93 -7.79
C ASN A 14 -0.83 29.98 -7.56
N ILE A 15 0.01 29.82 -6.54
CA ILE A 15 1.17 30.70 -6.29
C ILE A 15 2.13 30.76 -7.49
N LEU A 16 2.14 29.71 -8.32
CA LEU A 16 2.99 29.64 -9.51
C LEU A 16 2.45 30.47 -10.67
N PHE A 17 1.15 30.81 -10.70
CA PHE A 17 0.56 31.65 -11.76
C PHE A 17 1.12 33.08 -11.82
N TYR A 18 1.65 33.56 -10.71
CA TYR A 18 2.26 34.90 -10.64
C TYR A 18 3.74 34.92 -11.06
N LYS A 19 4.31 33.76 -11.43
CA LYS A 19 5.70 33.62 -11.85
C LYS A 19 5.80 33.47 -13.36
N ASN A 20 6.90 33.96 -13.92
CA ASN A 20 7.23 33.65 -15.31
C ASN A 20 7.51 32.13 -15.45
N ILE A 21 6.92 31.50 -16.48
CA ILE A 21 7.05 30.05 -16.73
C ILE A 21 8.51 29.59 -16.84
N LEU A 22 9.40 30.46 -17.33
CA LEU A 22 10.84 30.18 -17.44
C LEU A 22 11.51 30.06 -16.06
N GLN A 23 11.00 30.78 -15.05
CA GLN A 23 11.55 30.81 -13.69
C GLN A 23 10.99 29.71 -12.79
N ILE A 24 9.87 29.07 -13.17
CA ILE A 24 9.28 27.98 -12.38
C ILE A 24 10.15 26.74 -12.47
N GLU A 25 10.72 26.31 -11.36
CA GLU A 25 11.52 25.10 -11.28
C GLU A 25 10.64 23.87 -11.01
N LYS A 26 11.00 22.73 -11.61
CA LYS A 26 10.33 21.44 -11.29
C LYS A 26 10.33 21.13 -9.81
N LYS A 27 11.41 21.50 -9.09
CA LYS A 27 11.54 21.30 -7.66
C LYS A 27 10.48 22.03 -6.83
N GLU A 28 10.01 23.19 -7.26
CA GLU A 28 8.95 23.94 -6.57
C GLU A 28 7.62 23.17 -6.65
N ILE A 29 7.27 22.69 -7.85
CA ILE A 29 6.09 21.87 -8.06
C ILE A 29 6.18 20.57 -7.25
N GLN A 30 7.36 19.93 -7.28
CA GLN A 30 7.63 18.71 -6.52
C GLN A 30 7.44 18.88 -5.01
N LYS A 31 7.91 20.00 -4.44
CA LYS A 31 7.72 20.32 -3.02
C LYS A 31 6.25 20.42 -2.64
N ILE A 32 5.42 21.00 -3.51
CA ILE A 32 3.98 21.11 -3.28
C ILE A 32 3.33 19.73 -3.36
N ILE A 33 3.58 18.98 -4.42
CA ILE A 33 2.96 17.69 -4.68
C ILE A 33 3.35 16.65 -3.61
N ASN A 34 4.60 16.65 -3.16
CA ASN A 34 5.09 15.69 -2.16
C ASN A 34 4.45 15.84 -0.77
N LYS A 35 3.75 16.93 -0.48
CA LYS A 35 2.96 17.10 0.75
C LYS A 35 1.72 16.18 0.76
N TYR A 36 1.28 15.73 -0.39
CA TYR A 36 0.04 14.97 -0.54
C TYR A 36 0.32 13.47 -0.68
N ASN A 37 0.17 12.76 0.42
CA ASN A 37 0.42 11.31 0.48
C ASN A 37 -0.47 10.49 -0.47
N ILE A 38 -1.63 11.04 -0.85
CA ILE A 38 -2.56 10.40 -1.79
C ILE A 38 -2.03 10.35 -3.23
N ILE A 39 -0.96 11.08 -3.55
CA ILE A 39 -0.38 11.08 -4.88
C ILE A 39 0.67 9.97 -4.99
N GLU A 40 0.47 9.05 -5.94
CA GLU A 40 1.41 7.99 -6.27
C GLU A 40 2.43 8.46 -7.30
N GLU A 41 1.94 9.00 -8.40
CA GLU A 41 2.76 9.46 -9.50
C GLU A 41 2.27 10.83 -10.01
N TYR A 42 3.18 11.61 -10.55
CA TYR A 42 2.83 12.83 -11.26
C TYR A 42 3.80 13.10 -12.41
N SER A 43 3.32 13.85 -13.40
CA SER A 43 4.16 14.37 -14.48
C SER A 43 3.91 15.87 -14.68
N VAL A 44 4.97 16.61 -15.01
CA VAL A 44 4.91 18.05 -15.25
C VAL A 44 5.46 18.34 -16.63
N GLN A 45 4.66 19.02 -17.44
CA GLN A 45 5.04 19.47 -18.78
C GLN A 45 4.85 20.98 -18.88
N LYS A 46 5.91 21.70 -19.26
CA LYS A 46 5.83 23.11 -19.62
C LYS A 46 5.52 23.25 -21.10
N ILE A 47 4.50 24.00 -21.44
CA ILE A 47 4.09 24.35 -22.80
C ILE A 47 4.20 25.86 -22.93
N TYR A 48 5.23 26.30 -23.61
CA TYR A 48 5.50 27.73 -23.81
C TYR A 48 4.42 28.38 -24.70
N PRO A 49 4.07 29.65 -24.47
CA PRO A 49 4.74 30.59 -23.55
C PRO A 49 4.25 30.57 -22.09
N SER A 50 3.10 29.99 -21.75
CA SER A 50 2.42 30.29 -20.48
C SER A 50 1.72 29.12 -19.81
N THR A 51 1.80 27.88 -20.32
CA THR A 51 1.02 26.77 -19.79
C THR A 51 1.90 25.75 -19.06
N ILE A 52 1.47 25.33 -17.86
CA ILE A 52 2.04 24.17 -17.16
C ILE A 52 0.94 23.12 -17.04
N ASN A 53 1.20 21.95 -17.61
CA ASN A 53 0.31 20.79 -17.52
C ASN A 53 0.85 19.84 -16.43
N ILE A 54 0.05 19.60 -15.39
CA ILE A 54 0.39 18.69 -14.30
C ILE A 54 -0.64 17.55 -14.30
N LYS A 55 -0.16 16.33 -14.60
CA LYS A 55 -0.97 15.12 -14.51
C LYS A 55 -0.66 14.43 -13.19
N ILE A 56 -1.69 14.08 -12.43
CA ILE A 56 -1.58 13.43 -11.13
C ILE A 56 -2.32 12.10 -11.19
N LYS A 57 -1.65 11.04 -10.71
CA LYS A 57 -2.24 9.72 -10.51
C LYS A 57 -2.35 9.47 -9.00
N PRO A 58 -3.57 9.31 -8.47
CA PRO A 58 -3.77 8.96 -7.07
C PRO A 58 -3.33 7.52 -6.80
N THR A 59 -2.89 7.27 -5.57
CA THR A 59 -2.58 5.92 -5.10
C THR A 59 -3.85 5.10 -4.91
N LYS A 60 -3.74 3.78 -5.07
CA LYS A 60 -4.79 2.84 -4.68
C LYS A 60 -4.66 2.55 -3.20
N PHE A 61 -5.80 2.38 -2.51
CA PHE A 61 -5.79 1.94 -1.13
C PHE A 61 -5.65 0.42 -1.06
N LEU A 62 -4.77 -0.07 -0.21
CA LEU A 62 -4.49 -1.50 -0.07
C LEU A 62 -4.89 -2.07 1.27
N ALA A 63 -4.94 -1.23 2.30
CA ALA A 63 -5.29 -1.66 3.65
C ALA A 63 -5.75 -0.48 4.51
N ARG A 64 -6.34 -0.78 5.67
CA ARG A 64 -6.73 0.16 6.72
C ARG A 64 -5.86 -0.07 7.94
N LEU A 65 -5.28 0.98 8.50
CA LEU A 65 -4.51 0.87 9.74
C LEU A 65 -5.47 0.69 10.92
N SER A 66 -5.28 -0.38 11.68
CA SER A 66 -6.13 -0.65 12.84
C SER A 66 -5.84 0.33 13.97
N GLY A 67 -6.90 0.83 14.62
CA GLY A 67 -6.78 1.81 15.70
C GLY A 67 -6.62 3.26 15.24
N SER A 68 -6.70 3.52 13.93
CA SER A 68 -6.73 4.89 13.39
C SER A 68 -7.63 4.97 12.15
N ASP A 69 -8.06 6.18 11.81
CA ASP A 69 -8.80 6.46 10.58
C ASP A 69 -7.85 6.70 9.40
N GLN A 70 -6.86 5.81 9.25
CA GLN A 70 -5.87 5.95 8.19
C GLN A 70 -5.88 4.75 7.25
N LEU A 71 -5.70 5.05 5.97
CA LEU A 71 -5.55 4.08 4.89
C LEU A 71 -4.08 3.98 4.48
N VAL A 72 -3.68 2.81 4.03
CA VAL A 72 -2.34 2.54 3.49
C VAL A 72 -2.43 2.51 1.98
N GLY A 73 -1.77 3.46 1.33
CA GLY A 73 -1.71 3.53 -0.12
C GLY A 73 -0.74 2.50 -0.72
N ALA A 74 -0.90 2.23 -2.01
CA ALA A 74 0.02 1.38 -2.77
C ALA A 74 1.45 1.95 -2.84
N ASN A 75 1.59 3.26 -2.59
CA ASN A 75 2.86 3.96 -2.42
C ASN A 75 3.48 3.80 -1.01
N GLY A 76 2.84 3.05 -0.11
CA GLY A 76 3.28 2.79 1.25
C GLY A 76 3.09 3.96 2.23
N LYS A 77 2.38 5.01 1.83
CA LYS A 77 2.12 6.17 2.69
C LYS A 77 0.79 6.02 3.41
N LEU A 78 0.70 6.61 4.59
CA LEU A 78 -0.55 6.71 5.35
C LEU A 78 -1.33 7.92 4.87
N ILE A 79 -2.63 7.73 4.67
CA ILE A 79 -3.56 8.71 4.12
C ILE A 79 -4.77 8.74 5.06
N GLU A 80 -5.21 9.94 5.47
CA GLU A 80 -6.42 10.09 6.28
C GLU A 80 -7.64 9.55 5.50
N ASP A 81 -8.46 8.75 6.17
CA ASP A 81 -9.67 8.18 5.57
C ASP A 81 -10.75 9.28 5.43
N ILE A 82 -10.99 9.67 4.20
CA ILE A 82 -12.07 10.57 3.86
C ILE A 82 -13.24 9.73 3.34
N LYS A 83 -13.88 8.93 4.22
CA LYS A 83 -15.09 8.15 3.92
C LYS A 83 -14.92 7.13 2.79
N ASN A 84 -13.91 6.29 2.88
CA ASN A 84 -13.76 5.15 1.98
C ASN A 84 -14.63 3.97 2.44
N SER A 85 -15.57 3.54 1.58
CA SER A 85 -16.44 2.39 1.81
C SER A 85 -15.86 1.05 1.31
N GLU A 86 -14.64 1.05 0.76
CA GLU A 86 -14.01 -0.18 0.27
C GLU A 86 -13.70 -1.14 1.41
N VAL A 87 -13.98 -2.43 1.18
CA VAL A 87 -13.59 -3.49 2.08
C VAL A 87 -12.11 -3.76 1.90
N LEU A 88 -11.31 -3.28 2.85
CA LEU A 88 -9.85 -3.39 2.85
C LEU A 88 -9.38 -4.20 4.06
N PRO A 89 -8.28 -4.96 3.94
CA PRO A 89 -7.70 -5.66 5.09
C PRO A 89 -7.24 -4.67 6.17
N HIS A 90 -7.38 -5.06 7.44
CA HIS A 90 -6.86 -4.31 8.56
C HIS A 90 -5.40 -4.65 8.81
N ILE A 91 -4.56 -3.65 9.07
CA ILE A 91 -3.17 -3.86 9.50
C ILE A 91 -3.04 -3.54 10.99
N PHE A 92 -2.47 -4.47 11.75
CA PHE A 92 -2.08 -4.30 13.14
C PHE A 92 -0.55 -4.26 13.23
N GLY A 93 -0.03 -3.38 14.08
CA GLY A 93 1.39 -3.20 14.34
C GLY A 93 1.95 -1.91 13.72
N GLU A 94 3.10 -1.49 14.22
CA GLU A 94 3.80 -0.28 13.77
C GLU A 94 4.82 -0.65 12.70
N PHE A 95 4.60 -0.20 11.48
CA PHE A 95 5.47 -0.42 10.32
C PHE A 95 5.80 0.91 9.65
N ASN A 96 6.86 0.93 8.86
CA ASN A 96 7.18 2.05 7.99
C ASN A 96 6.89 1.74 6.51
N SER A 97 6.91 2.77 5.67
CA SER A 97 6.63 2.63 4.23
C SER A 97 7.54 1.61 3.54
N LYS A 98 8.82 1.52 3.92
CA LYS A 98 9.77 0.58 3.31
C LYS A 98 9.41 -0.88 3.61
N GLU A 99 9.02 -1.16 4.85
CA GLU A 99 8.60 -2.49 5.30
C GLU A 99 7.32 -2.92 4.57
N PHE A 100 6.35 -2.02 4.46
CA PHE A 100 5.11 -2.28 3.74
C PHE A 100 5.35 -2.48 2.24
N LEU A 101 6.15 -1.64 1.59
CA LEU A 101 6.46 -1.78 0.17
C LEU A 101 7.22 -3.07 -0.15
N ASN A 102 8.12 -3.49 0.74
CA ASN A 102 8.78 -4.78 0.62
C ASN A 102 7.76 -5.94 0.72
N PHE A 103 6.85 -5.88 1.69
CA PHE A 103 5.79 -6.88 1.84
C PHE A 103 4.85 -6.90 0.62
N LYS A 104 4.40 -5.73 0.16
CA LYS A 104 3.60 -5.57 -1.06
C LYS A 104 4.27 -6.25 -2.26
N LYS A 105 5.57 -5.99 -2.48
CA LYS A 105 6.35 -6.63 -3.56
C LYS A 105 6.33 -8.16 -3.46
N ASN A 106 6.48 -8.71 -2.26
CA ASN A 106 6.40 -10.16 -2.04
C ASN A 106 5.01 -10.73 -2.35
N ILE A 107 3.93 -10.00 -2.01
CA ILE A 107 2.56 -10.40 -2.38
C ILE A 107 2.40 -10.38 -3.90
N GLU A 108 2.86 -9.33 -4.58
CA GLU A 108 2.78 -9.20 -6.04
C GLU A 108 3.57 -10.30 -6.79
N GLN A 109 4.61 -10.85 -6.17
CA GLN A 109 5.38 -11.98 -6.68
C GLN A 109 4.79 -13.35 -6.31
N SER A 110 3.70 -13.37 -5.55
CA SER A 110 2.99 -14.57 -5.13
C SER A 110 1.67 -14.75 -5.87
N LYS A 111 0.95 -15.84 -5.58
CA LYS A 111 -0.40 -16.10 -6.08
C LYS A 111 -1.49 -15.39 -5.26
N PHE A 112 -1.14 -14.72 -4.16
CA PHE A 112 -2.07 -13.95 -3.35
C PHE A 112 -2.24 -12.53 -3.88
N THR A 113 -3.37 -11.93 -3.52
CA THR A 113 -3.67 -10.50 -3.69
C THR A 113 -4.18 -9.94 -2.36
N PHE A 114 -4.05 -8.63 -2.15
CA PHE A 114 -4.50 -7.98 -0.91
C PHE A 114 -5.98 -8.23 -0.60
N ILE A 115 -6.84 -8.33 -1.60
CA ILE A 115 -8.28 -8.59 -1.44
C ILE A 115 -8.58 -9.95 -0.80
N LYS A 116 -7.64 -10.89 -0.80
CA LYS A 116 -7.79 -12.19 -0.13
C LYS A 116 -7.54 -12.12 1.37
N PHE A 117 -7.02 -11.02 1.87
CA PHE A 117 -6.65 -10.85 3.25
C PHE A 117 -7.73 -10.11 4.03
N LYS A 118 -8.05 -10.61 5.21
CA LYS A 118 -8.92 -9.99 6.20
C LYS A 118 -8.11 -9.11 7.14
N THR A 119 -6.96 -9.63 7.59
CA THR A 119 -6.09 -8.95 8.55
C THR A 119 -4.62 -9.25 8.27
N LEU A 120 -3.79 -8.24 8.46
CA LEU A 120 -2.34 -8.31 8.39
C LEU A 120 -1.76 -7.93 9.75
N TYR A 121 -0.85 -8.73 10.28
CA TYR A 121 -0.17 -8.47 11.55
C TYR A 121 1.31 -8.22 11.28
N PHE A 122 1.80 -7.03 11.59
CA PHE A 122 3.21 -6.71 11.53
C PHE A 122 3.84 -6.79 12.92
N PHE A 123 4.98 -7.43 13.02
CA PHE A 123 5.73 -7.59 14.26
C PHE A 123 7.05 -6.83 14.21
N ARG A 124 7.52 -6.32 15.35
CA ARG A 124 8.81 -5.61 15.49
C ARG A 124 10.03 -6.43 15.00
N SER A 125 9.87 -7.75 14.85
CA SER A 125 10.87 -8.65 14.26
C SER A 125 10.94 -8.58 12.73
N ASN A 126 10.27 -7.62 12.09
CA ASN A 126 10.10 -7.50 10.62
C ASN A 126 9.41 -8.73 10.00
N ARG A 127 8.45 -9.29 10.69
CA ARG A 127 7.67 -10.43 10.24
C ARG A 127 6.22 -10.04 10.04
N TRP A 128 5.61 -10.61 9.02
CA TRP A 128 4.20 -10.49 8.73
C TRP A 128 3.48 -11.81 8.96
N ASP A 129 2.32 -11.76 9.62
CA ASP A 129 1.37 -12.86 9.65
C ASP A 129 0.08 -12.38 8.96
N ILE A 130 -0.66 -13.30 8.34
CA ILE A 130 -1.83 -13.00 7.50
C ILE A 130 -3.00 -13.82 7.99
N LEU A 131 -4.15 -13.19 8.15
CA LEU A 131 -5.44 -13.86 8.29
C LEU A 131 -6.21 -13.66 6.97
N THR A 132 -6.63 -14.74 6.32
CA THR A 132 -7.43 -14.69 5.10
C THR A 132 -8.92 -14.51 5.41
N HIS A 133 -9.73 -14.25 4.38
CA HIS A 133 -11.19 -14.19 4.54
C HIS A 133 -11.82 -15.54 4.86
N GLU A 134 -11.15 -16.63 4.54
CA GLU A 134 -11.53 -18.00 4.92
C GLU A 134 -11.06 -18.38 6.32
N ASP A 135 -10.67 -17.39 7.14
CA ASP A 135 -10.17 -17.52 8.51
C ASP A 135 -8.91 -18.41 8.66
N VAL A 136 -8.11 -18.53 7.59
CA VAL A 136 -6.81 -19.22 7.64
C VAL A 136 -5.72 -18.26 8.14
N LEU A 137 -5.08 -18.59 9.26
CA LEU A 137 -3.93 -17.85 9.78
C LEU A 137 -2.62 -18.40 9.20
N ILE A 138 -1.91 -17.57 8.46
CA ILE A 138 -0.61 -17.90 7.86
C ILE A 138 0.48 -17.12 8.58
N LYS A 139 1.40 -17.82 9.25
CA LYS A 139 2.58 -17.23 9.87
C LYS A 139 3.78 -17.32 8.93
N LEU A 140 4.28 -16.15 8.52
CA LEU A 140 5.35 -16.05 7.53
C LEU A 140 6.75 -15.94 8.16
N PRO A 141 7.79 -16.41 7.50
CA PRO A 141 9.16 -16.15 7.89
C PRO A 141 9.53 -14.67 7.63
N ARG A 142 10.64 -14.23 8.21
CA ARG A 142 11.19 -12.89 7.94
C ARG A 142 11.71 -12.74 6.50
N ASN A 143 12.29 -13.81 5.95
CA ASN A 143 12.87 -13.86 4.61
C ASN A 143 12.07 -14.86 3.73
N ASP A 144 12.27 -14.81 2.41
CA ASP A 144 11.62 -15.72 1.45
C ASP A 144 10.08 -15.69 1.50
N ILE A 145 9.52 -14.52 1.77
CA ILE A 145 8.08 -14.31 1.97
C ILE A 145 7.28 -14.75 0.75
N SER A 146 7.72 -14.41 -0.47
CA SER A 146 6.99 -14.77 -1.70
C SER A 146 6.94 -16.27 -1.94
N ALA A 147 8.05 -16.98 -1.67
CA ALA A 147 8.09 -18.45 -1.76
C ALA A 147 7.18 -19.10 -0.72
N SER A 148 7.17 -18.56 0.52
CA SER A 148 6.30 -19.03 1.60
C SER A 148 4.82 -18.78 1.30
N LEU A 149 4.48 -17.65 0.72
CA LEU A 149 3.12 -17.36 0.26
C LEU A 149 2.67 -18.34 -0.83
N ASN A 150 3.53 -18.62 -1.81
CA ASN A 150 3.22 -19.59 -2.86
C ASN A 150 3.05 -21.02 -2.31
N LEU A 151 3.84 -21.39 -1.29
CA LEU A 151 3.66 -22.66 -0.58
C LEU A 151 2.32 -22.69 0.17
N ALA A 152 2.01 -21.65 0.94
CA ALA A 152 0.73 -21.53 1.64
C ALA A 152 -0.46 -21.61 0.66
N TYR A 153 -0.36 -20.95 -0.49
CA TYR A 153 -1.41 -21.01 -1.52
C TYR A 153 -1.64 -22.44 -2.02
N LYS A 154 -0.56 -23.19 -2.28
CA LYS A 154 -0.67 -24.60 -2.70
C LYS A 154 -1.34 -25.46 -1.63
N ILE A 155 -0.97 -25.26 -0.36
CA ILE A 155 -1.51 -25.99 0.78
C ILE A 155 -3.01 -25.72 0.92
N ILE A 156 -3.42 -24.46 0.94
CA ILE A 156 -4.84 -24.06 1.06
C ILE A 156 -5.68 -24.62 -0.11
N SER A 157 -5.07 -24.73 -1.30
CA SER A 157 -5.74 -25.26 -2.49
C SER A 157 -5.78 -26.80 -2.54
N SER A 158 -5.18 -27.49 -1.57
CA SER A 158 -5.20 -28.96 -1.52
C SER A 158 -6.40 -29.49 -0.75
N ASP A 159 -6.89 -30.66 -1.13
CA ASP A 159 -8.01 -31.31 -0.45
C ASP A 159 -7.68 -31.70 1.01
N ASP A 160 -6.42 -31.93 1.32
CA ASP A 160 -5.95 -32.30 2.65
C ASP A 160 -6.04 -31.14 3.67
N PHE A 161 -6.36 -29.92 3.22
CA PHE A 161 -6.43 -28.71 4.07
C PHE A 161 -7.86 -28.32 4.45
N LYS A 162 -8.91 -29.01 3.99
CA LYS A 162 -10.32 -28.61 4.13
C LYS A 162 -10.78 -28.29 5.57
N ASP A 163 -10.23 -29.01 6.55
CA ASP A 163 -10.62 -28.86 7.98
C ASP A 163 -9.55 -28.10 8.81
N LYS A 164 -8.64 -27.37 8.16
CA LYS A 164 -7.51 -26.71 8.79
C LYS A 164 -7.56 -25.21 8.56
N ASN A 165 -7.13 -24.46 9.56
CA ASN A 165 -7.15 -23.00 9.51
C ASN A 165 -5.84 -22.34 9.95
N PHE A 166 -4.76 -23.11 10.06
CA PHE A 166 -3.48 -22.60 10.54
C PHE A 166 -2.32 -23.17 9.76
N ILE A 167 -1.41 -22.28 9.29
CA ILE A 167 -0.17 -22.62 8.58
C ILE A 167 0.97 -21.84 9.21
N ASP A 168 2.00 -22.52 9.70
CA ASP A 168 3.21 -21.88 10.21
C ASP A 168 4.42 -22.23 9.33
N LEU A 169 4.98 -21.20 8.69
CA LEU A 169 6.11 -21.27 7.77
C LEU A 169 7.35 -20.52 8.31
N ARG A 170 7.36 -20.18 9.60
CA ARG A 170 8.43 -19.35 10.17
C ARG A 170 9.80 -20.02 10.17
N ILE A 171 9.83 -21.31 10.29
CA ILE A 171 11.08 -22.10 10.35
C ILE A 171 11.33 -22.72 8.97
N LYS A 172 12.53 -22.46 8.43
CA LYS A 172 12.93 -23.01 7.14
C LYS A 172 12.88 -24.54 7.17
N ASN A 173 12.33 -25.14 6.11
CA ASN A 173 12.15 -26.60 5.95
C ASN A 173 11.23 -27.24 6.99
N GLN A 174 10.46 -26.47 7.75
CA GLN A 174 9.46 -26.97 8.68
C GLN A 174 8.10 -26.37 8.34
N LEU A 175 7.09 -27.21 8.29
CA LEU A 175 5.69 -26.84 8.04
C LEU A 175 4.83 -27.37 9.19
N ILE A 176 4.08 -26.48 9.83
CA ILE A 176 3.08 -26.87 10.84
C ILE A 176 1.72 -26.49 10.29
N ILE A 177 0.81 -27.44 10.25
CA ILE A 177 -0.58 -27.27 9.82
C ILE A 177 -1.50 -27.77 10.94
N LYS A 178 -2.54 -27.00 11.25
CA LYS A 178 -3.55 -27.38 12.25
C LYS A 178 -4.93 -27.05 11.74
#